data_3541e4db8be6297df4611e6725b75d0a
#
_entry.id   3541e4db8be6297df4611e6725b75d0a
#
_cell.length_a   1.000
_cell.length_b   1.000
_cell.length_c   1.000
_cell.angle_alpha   90.00
_cell.angle_beta   90.00
_cell.angle_gamma   90.00
#
_symmetry.space_group_name_H-M   'P 1'
#
loop_
_entity.id
_entity.type
_entity.pdbx_description
1 polymer ?
#
loop_
_entity_poly.entity_id
_entity_poly.type
_entity_poly.pdbx_seq_one_letter_code
_entity_poly.pdbx_strand_id
1 'polypeptide(L)'
;PYGSLILSLSVVILEVSLISALMATGDAAPALRRDTLYSIIMIVSAGLGGFALLLGGRKFATQYVNLGGIKQYLMAIFPLAVIVLVFPSALPGGNFSTGQALLVALISAAMYGVFLVIQTKTHQSLFVYEHEDDDGDPHHGKPSSHSSAWHAAWLIVHLIAVIAVTKFNANPLEGLLTKMNAPAQFTGFLVALLILSPEGLGALLDVLNNQVQRAMNLFFGSVLATISLTVPAVTIIATLSGQTLIFCLQTPHIVVMLTVVLRCQLSFSTGRTNVLNGTAHLALFAAYMMTIFA
;
A
#
# COMPACT_ATOMS: atom_id res chain seq x y z
N PRO A 1 -1.99 -14.54 13.71
CA PRO A 1 -1.71 -14.78 12.28
C PRO A 1 -2.79 -14.22 11.34
N TYR A 2 -4.08 -14.31 11.72
CA TYR A 2 -5.18 -13.86 10.85
C TYR A 2 -5.49 -12.34 10.93
N GLY A 3 -5.00 -11.61 11.93
CA GLY A 3 -5.28 -10.19 12.13
C GLY A 3 -4.75 -9.32 10.99
N SER A 4 -3.54 -9.56 10.51
CA SER A 4 -2.96 -8.83 9.39
C SER A 4 -3.71 -9.07 8.08
N LEU A 5 -4.18 -10.29 7.85
CA LEU A 5 -4.99 -10.65 6.67
C LEU A 5 -6.35 -9.94 6.69
N ILE A 6 -7.04 -9.92 7.82
CA ILE A 6 -8.33 -9.24 7.99
C ILE A 6 -8.13 -7.73 7.77
N LEU A 7 -7.08 -7.14 8.34
CA LEU A 7 -6.76 -5.74 8.16
C LEU A 7 -6.49 -5.41 6.69
N SER A 8 -5.59 -6.15 6.03
CA SER A 8 -5.27 -5.94 4.61
C SER A 8 -6.49 -6.08 3.71
N LEU A 9 -7.34 -7.09 3.95
CA LEU A 9 -8.57 -7.27 3.18
C LEU A 9 -9.55 -6.10 3.39
N SER A 10 -9.68 -5.62 4.62
CA SER A 10 -10.54 -4.48 4.95
C SER A 10 -10.08 -3.20 4.24
N VAL A 11 -8.76 -2.95 4.23
CA VAL A 11 -8.17 -1.80 3.53
C VAL A 11 -8.42 -1.88 2.02
N VAL A 12 -8.24 -3.05 1.42
CA VAL A 12 -8.52 -3.25 -0.02
C VAL A 12 -10.00 -3.03 -0.34
N ILE A 13 -10.92 -3.50 0.51
CA ILE A 13 -12.36 -3.26 0.32
C ILE A 13 -12.66 -1.76 0.39
N LEU A 14 -12.08 -1.04 1.34
CA LEU A 14 -12.22 0.41 1.45
C LEU A 14 -11.66 1.12 0.21
N GLU A 15 -10.48 0.74 -0.23
CA GLU A 15 -9.80 1.31 -1.41
C GLU A 15 -10.65 1.12 -2.67
N VAL A 16 -11.05 -0.12 -2.97
CA VAL A 16 -11.88 -0.44 -4.15
C VAL A 16 -13.22 0.30 -4.08
N SER A 17 -13.84 0.37 -2.90
CA SER A 17 -15.11 1.07 -2.71
C SER A 17 -14.97 2.58 -2.91
N LEU A 18 -13.90 3.19 -2.41
CA LEU A 18 -13.61 4.61 -2.58
C LEU A 18 -13.35 4.95 -4.05
N ILE A 19 -12.46 4.19 -4.71
CA ILE A 19 -12.17 4.37 -6.12
C ILE A 19 -13.43 4.19 -6.97
N SER A 20 -14.24 3.16 -6.68
CA SER A 20 -15.49 2.90 -7.40
C SER A 20 -16.53 4.02 -7.18
N ALA A 21 -16.61 4.58 -5.96
CA ALA A 21 -17.49 5.71 -5.66
C ALA A 21 -17.10 6.96 -6.44
N LEU A 22 -15.81 7.32 -6.45
CA LEU A 22 -15.28 8.46 -7.23
C LEU A 22 -15.51 8.29 -8.74
N MET A 23 -15.41 7.07 -9.25
CA MET A 23 -15.68 6.81 -10.67
C MET A 23 -17.17 6.84 -11.04
N ALA A 24 -18.06 6.52 -10.11
CA ALA A 24 -19.49 6.56 -10.33
C ALA A 24 -20.05 8.00 -10.43
N THR A 25 -19.31 8.99 -9.95
CA THR A 25 -19.67 10.41 -10.03
C THR A 25 -19.41 11.04 -11.41
N GLY A 26 -18.80 10.31 -12.35
CA GLY A 26 -18.79 10.61 -13.77
C GLY A 26 -17.60 11.40 -14.30
N ASP A 27 -16.90 12.16 -13.48
CA ASP A 27 -15.80 13.05 -13.91
C ASP A 27 -14.39 12.55 -13.48
N ALA A 28 -14.33 11.44 -12.73
CA ALA A 28 -13.04 10.88 -12.30
C ALA A 28 -12.23 10.42 -13.52
N ALA A 29 -11.03 10.98 -13.65
CA ALA A 29 -10.13 10.64 -14.73
C ALA A 29 -9.92 9.11 -14.84
N PRO A 30 -9.90 8.53 -16.04
CA PRO A 30 -9.69 7.08 -16.24
C PRO A 30 -8.38 6.57 -15.60
N ALA A 31 -7.43 7.47 -15.37
CA ALA A 31 -6.15 7.19 -14.74
C ALA A 31 -6.20 7.16 -13.19
N LEU A 32 -7.31 7.55 -12.54
CA LEU A 32 -7.37 7.66 -11.08
C LEU A 32 -6.93 6.38 -10.37
N ARG A 33 -7.31 5.21 -10.89
CA ARG A 33 -6.91 3.91 -10.31
C ARG A 33 -5.40 3.72 -10.34
N ARG A 34 -4.78 3.99 -11.49
CA ARG A 34 -3.32 3.96 -11.66
C ARG A 34 -2.65 4.93 -10.69
N ASP A 35 -3.14 6.15 -10.62
CA ASP A 35 -2.55 7.21 -9.81
C ASP A 35 -2.68 6.91 -8.32
N THR A 36 -3.79 6.31 -7.89
CA THR A 36 -3.97 5.83 -6.50
C THR A 36 -3.02 4.67 -6.17
N LEU A 37 -2.94 3.64 -7.02
CA LEU A 37 -2.02 2.51 -6.82
C LEU A 37 -0.57 2.97 -6.78
N TYR A 38 -0.17 3.82 -7.71
CA TYR A 38 1.17 4.39 -7.74
C TYR A 38 1.46 5.21 -6.48
N SER A 39 0.50 6.06 -6.07
CA SER A 39 0.61 6.86 -4.86
C SER A 39 0.76 6.03 -3.59
N ILE A 40 0.02 4.92 -3.46
CA ILE A 40 0.14 4.00 -2.32
C ILE A 40 1.56 3.45 -2.22
N ILE A 41 2.12 2.97 -3.35
CA ILE A 41 3.50 2.49 -3.37
C ILE A 41 4.46 3.59 -2.90
N MET A 42 4.31 4.81 -3.43
CA MET A 42 5.22 5.93 -3.15
C MET A 42 5.08 6.45 -1.73
N ILE A 43 3.85 6.63 -1.24
CA ILE A 43 3.57 7.08 0.14
C ILE A 43 4.13 6.07 1.14
N VAL A 44 3.86 4.78 0.95
CA VAL A 44 4.31 3.75 1.90
C VAL A 44 5.81 3.54 1.83
N SER A 45 6.35 3.31 0.63
CA SER A 45 7.75 2.91 0.48
C SER A 45 8.74 4.06 0.65
N ALA A 46 8.37 5.28 0.25
CA ALA A 46 9.25 6.44 0.31
C ALA A 46 8.83 7.45 1.40
N GLY A 47 7.53 7.78 1.49
CA GLY A 47 7.01 8.75 2.46
C GLY A 47 6.99 8.20 3.89
N LEU A 48 6.01 7.34 4.21
CA LEU A 48 5.81 6.79 5.55
C LEU A 48 6.98 5.90 5.97
N GLY A 49 7.48 5.04 5.06
CA GLY A 49 8.66 4.22 5.32
C GLY A 49 9.90 5.06 5.59
N GLY A 50 10.15 6.09 4.79
CA GLY A 50 11.24 7.04 4.99
C GLY A 50 11.12 7.79 6.32
N PHE A 51 9.93 8.27 6.65
CA PHE A 51 9.65 8.97 7.90
C PHE A 51 9.81 8.06 9.11
N ALA A 52 9.33 6.82 9.02
CA ALA A 52 9.50 5.80 10.05
C ALA A 52 10.99 5.52 10.33
N LEU A 53 11.78 5.28 9.28
CA LEU A 53 13.22 5.04 9.42
C LEU A 53 13.98 6.26 9.95
N LEU A 54 13.56 7.49 9.59
CA LEU A 54 14.12 8.72 10.12
C LEU A 54 13.86 8.87 11.62
N LEU A 55 12.58 8.70 12.03
CA LEU A 55 12.18 8.80 13.44
C LEU A 55 12.85 7.72 14.30
N GLY A 56 12.81 6.47 13.82
CA GLY A 56 13.43 5.35 14.51
C GLY A 56 14.93 5.50 14.63
N GLY A 57 15.61 5.86 13.54
CA GLY A 57 17.03 6.12 13.54
C GLY A 57 17.44 7.31 14.42
N ARG A 58 16.58 8.35 14.52
CA ARG A 58 16.83 9.49 15.42
C ARG A 58 16.68 9.10 16.90
N LYS A 59 15.71 8.24 17.22
CA LYS A 59 15.42 7.84 18.60
C LYS A 59 16.39 6.75 19.11
N PHE A 60 16.71 5.76 18.25
CA PHE A 60 17.44 4.56 18.64
C PHE A 60 18.80 4.41 17.95
N ALA A 61 19.23 5.39 17.14
CA ALA A 61 20.42 5.38 16.28
C ALA A 61 20.37 4.27 15.21
N THR A 62 20.18 3.02 15.59
CA THR A 62 20.07 1.86 14.71
C THR A 62 18.91 1.00 15.16
N GLN A 63 18.07 0.57 14.24
CA GLN A 63 17.02 -0.41 14.47
C GLN A 63 17.27 -1.66 13.62
N TYR A 64 16.87 -2.81 14.14
CA TYR A 64 17.07 -4.11 13.51
C TYR A 64 15.75 -4.63 12.93
N VAL A 65 15.84 -5.27 11.79
CA VAL A 65 14.71 -5.90 11.09
C VAL A 65 15.08 -7.29 10.63
N ASN A 66 14.11 -8.19 10.59
CA ASN A 66 14.29 -9.50 9.99
C ASN A 66 14.36 -9.35 8.47
N LEU A 67 15.57 -9.46 7.96
CA LEU A 67 15.87 -9.32 6.54
C LEU A 67 15.10 -10.31 5.67
N GLY A 68 14.94 -11.54 6.14
CA GLY A 68 14.22 -12.60 5.43
C GLY A 68 12.76 -12.20 5.16
N GLY A 69 12.05 -11.70 6.17
CA GLY A 69 10.65 -11.28 6.05
C GLY A 69 10.46 -10.11 5.11
N ILE A 70 11.26 -9.05 5.25
CA ILE A 70 11.16 -7.87 4.37
C ILE A 70 11.47 -8.24 2.91
N LYS A 71 12.46 -9.10 2.68
CA LYS A 71 12.77 -9.59 1.32
C LYS A 71 11.59 -10.31 0.68
N GLN A 72 10.80 -11.09 1.42
CA GLN A 72 9.62 -11.76 0.87
C GLN A 72 8.59 -10.77 0.33
N TYR A 73 8.31 -9.69 1.09
CA TYR A 73 7.43 -8.62 0.59
C TYR A 73 7.98 -8.00 -0.70
N LEU A 74 9.24 -7.59 -0.69
CA LEU A 74 9.87 -6.91 -1.84
C LEU A 74 9.99 -7.81 -3.06
N MET A 75 10.22 -9.12 -2.88
CA MET A 75 10.21 -10.13 -3.96
C MET A 75 8.84 -10.25 -4.63
N ALA A 76 7.75 -10.03 -3.90
CA ALA A 76 6.40 -10.04 -4.48
C ALA A 76 6.00 -8.67 -5.04
N ILE A 77 6.30 -7.57 -4.32
CA ILE A 77 5.91 -6.21 -4.71
C ILE A 77 6.61 -5.79 -6.01
N PHE A 78 7.92 -6.04 -6.13
CA PHE A 78 8.69 -5.55 -7.28
C PHE A 78 8.17 -6.07 -8.63
N PRO A 79 8.04 -7.39 -8.85
CA PRO A 79 7.52 -7.88 -10.12
C PRO A 79 6.08 -7.45 -10.37
N LEU A 80 5.23 -7.39 -9.34
CA LEU A 80 3.84 -6.93 -9.50
C LEU A 80 3.77 -5.46 -9.87
N ALA A 81 4.55 -4.59 -9.22
CA ALA A 81 4.60 -3.17 -9.56
C ALA A 81 5.06 -2.96 -11.01
N VAL A 82 6.06 -3.72 -11.46
CA VAL A 82 6.56 -3.66 -12.85
C VAL A 82 5.51 -4.17 -13.83
N ILE A 83 4.92 -5.34 -13.58
CA ILE A 83 3.93 -5.94 -14.48
C ILE A 83 2.67 -5.06 -14.58
N VAL A 84 2.19 -4.53 -13.45
CA VAL A 84 0.94 -3.77 -13.43
C VAL A 84 1.11 -2.34 -13.95
N LEU A 85 2.17 -1.65 -13.56
CA LEU A 85 2.30 -0.20 -13.77
C LEU A 85 3.34 0.19 -14.83
N VAL A 86 4.40 -0.62 -15.03
CA VAL A 86 5.46 -0.29 -16.00
C VAL A 86 5.23 -1.00 -17.33
N PHE A 87 4.95 -2.30 -17.29
CA PHE A 87 4.81 -3.10 -18.49
C PHE A 87 3.77 -2.57 -19.50
N PRO A 88 2.61 -2.03 -19.07
CA PRO A 88 1.65 -1.42 -20.01
C PRO A 88 2.26 -0.31 -20.87
N SER A 89 3.21 0.46 -20.31
CA SER A 89 3.87 1.56 -21.04
C SER A 89 4.73 1.09 -22.21
N ALA A 90 5.15 -0.19 -22.19
CA ALA A 90 5.91 -0.82 -23.27
C ALA A 90 5.03 -1.49 -24.33
N LEU A 91 3.71 -1.59 -24.08
CA LEU A 91 2.79 -2.20 -25.04
C LEU A 91 2.33 -1.20 -26.11
N PRO A 92 2.01 -1.69 -27.32
CA PRO A 92 1.38 -0.86 -28.34
C PRO A 92 0.05 -0.26 -27.80
N GLY A 93 -0.07 1.06 -27.85
CA GLY A 93 -1.26 1.78 -27.30
C GLY A 93 -1.20 2.07 -25.78
N GLY A 94 -0.15 1.63 -25.09
CA GLY A 94 0.07 1.98 -23.67
C GLY A 94 -0.90 1.32 -22.68
N ASN A 95 -1.69 0.32 -23.09
CA ASN A 95 -2.70 -0.32 -22.25
C ASN A 95 -2.77 -1.82 -22.49
N PHE A 96 -3.30 -2.53 -21.50
CA PHE A 96 -3.64 -3.95 -21.63
C PHE A 96 -4.90 -4.13 -22.50
N SER A 97 -4.91 -5.16 -23.34
CA SER A 97 -6.16 -5.73 -23.82
C SER A 97 -6.93 -6.39 -22.66
N THR A 98 -8.23 -6.59 -22.81
CA THR A 98 -9.06 -7.23 -21.77
C THR A 98 -8.49 -8.57 -21.32
N GLY A 99 -8.02 -9.40 -22.26
CA GLY A 99 -7.41 -10.70 -21.94
C GLY A 99 -6.10 -10.56 -21.16
N GLN A 100 -5.25 -9.60 -21.52
CA GLN A 100 -4.01 -9.30 -20.79
C GLN A 100 -4.31 -8.77 -19.39
N ALA A 101 -5.28 -7.88 -19.23
CA ALA A 101 -5.69 -7.35 -17.93
C ALA A 101 -6.19 -8.46 -17.00
N LEU A 102 -7.01 -9.40 -17.51
CA LEU A 102 -7.47 -10.56 -16.74
C LEU A 102 -6.34 -11.51 -16.38
N LEU A 103 -5.36 -11.72 -17.26
CA LEU A 103 -4.18 -12.52 -16.95
C LEU A 103 -3.33 -11.87 -15.85
N VAL A 104 -3.11 -10.56 -15.93
CA VAL A 104 -2.38 -9.79 -14.89
C VAL A 104 -3.13 -9.84 -13.57
N ALA A 105 -4.46 -9.73 -13.59
CA ALA A 105 -5.30 -9.87 -12.40
C ALA A 105 -5.14 -11.26 -11.75
N LEU A 106 -5.15 -12.32 -12.56
CA LEU A 106 -4.93 -13.69 -12.09
C LEU A 106 -3.53 -13.87 -11.47
N ILE A 107 -2.48 -13.38 -12.15
CA ILE A 107 -1.09 -13.41 -11.66
C ILE A 107 -0.99 -12.68 -10.32
N SER A 108 -1.59 -11.49 -10.20
CA SER A 108 -1.57 -10.68 -8.99
C SER A 108 -2.23 -11.41 -7.81
N ALA A 109 -3.42 -11.98 -8.02
CA ALA A 109 -4.13 -12.75 -7.00
C ALA A 109 -3.37 -14.03 -6.61
N ALA A 110 -2.79 -14.74 -7.58
CA ALA A 110 -2.01 -15.95 -7.32
C ALA A 110 -0.73 -15.64 -6.50
N MET A 111 -0.02 -14.56 -6.83
CA MET A 111 1.15 -14.10 -6.07
C MET A 111 0.80 -13.80 -4.61
N TYR A 112 -0.34 -13.15 -4.36
CA TYR A 112 -0.81 -12.91 -3.00
C TYR A 112 -1.15 -14.20 -2.27
N GLY A 113 -1.81 -15.14 -2.94
CA GLY A 113 -2.11 -16.46 -2.38
C GLY A 113 -0.84 -17.21 -1.96
N VAL A 114 0.18 -17.23 -2.81
CA VAL A 114 1.50 -17.82 -2.48
C VAL A 114 2.15 -17.08 -1.30
N PHE A 115 2.14 -15.76 -1.32
CA PHE A 115 2.69 -14.97 -0.22
C PHE A 115 1.98 -15.26 1.11
N LEU A 116 0.64 -15.35 1.12
CA LEU A 116 -0.11 -15.69 2.32
C LEU A 116 0.26 -17.06 2.88
N VAL A 117 0.48 -18.07 2.03
CA VAL A 117 0.95 -19.39 2.48
C VAL A 117 2.32 -19.29 3.13
N ILE A 118 3.24 -18.50 2.54
CA ILE A 118 4.58 -18.25 3.11
C ILE A 118 4.45 -17.56 4.47
N GLN A 119 3.65 -16.50 4.56
CA GLN A 119 3.49 -15.70 5.76
C GLN A 119 2.79 -16.45 6.90
N THR A 120 1.77 -17.27 6.58
CA THR A 120 0.89 -17.87 7.60
C THR A 120 1.20 -19.32 7.94
N LYS A 121 1.90 -20.06 7.08
CA LYS A 121 2.14 -21.50 7.25
C LYS A 121 3.61 -21.89 7.19
N THR A 122 4.31 -21.57 6.09
CA THR A 122 5.62 -22.18 5.83
C THR A 122 6.78 -21.45 6.47
N HIS A 123 6.71 -20.12 6.59
CA HIS A 123 7.85 -19.29 7.04
C HIS A 123 7.40 -18.17 7.98
N GLN A 124 6.54 -18.46 8.93
CA GLN A 124 6.01 -17.48 9.90
C GLN A 124 7.10 -16.73 10.67
N SER A 125 8.17 -17.43 11.04
CA SER A 125 9.31 -16.86 11.78
C SER A 125 10.01 -15.72 11.06
N LEU A 126 9.94 -15.64 9.72
CA LEU A 126 10.54 -14.54 8.97
C LEU A 126 9.85 -13.19 9.22
N PHE A 127 8.59 -13.21 9.63
CA PHE A 127 7.77 -12.01 9.84
C PHE A 127 7.72 -11.55 11.29
N VAL A 128 8.42 -12.27 12.17
CA VAL A 128 8.59 -11.94 13.59
C VAL A 128 10.05 -11.58 13.82
N TYR A 129 10.31 -10.59 14.66
CA TYR A 129 11.62 -10.28 15.17
C TYR A 129 11.55 -10.43 16.68
N GLU A 130 12.19 -11.50 17.20
CA GLU A 130 12.34 -11.73 18.64
C GLU A 130 13.58 -10.98 19.11
N HIS A 131 13.41 -10.02 20.00
CA HIS A 131 14.50 -9.46 20.78
C HIS A 131 14.86 -10.47 21.87
N GLU A 132 16.15 -10.73 22.08
CA GLU A 132 16.65 -11.61 23.15
C GLU A 132 16.37 -11.05 24.57
N ASP A 133 15.93 -9.81 24.69
CA ASP A 133 15.54 -9.17 25.96
C ASP A 133 14.02 -9.12 26.11
N ASP A 134 13.35 -10.29 26.06
CA ASP A 134 11.91 -10.38 26.30
C ASP A 134 11.62 -10.44 27.81
N ASP A 135 11.67 -9.30 28.46
CA ASP A 135 10.94 -9.07 29.69
C ASP A 135 9.47 -8.80 29.36
N GLY A 136 8.73 -9.91 29.09
CA GLY A 136 7.28 -9.98 29.13
C GLY A 136 6.54 -9.03 28.16
N ASP A 137 6.18 -9.53 26.99
CA ASP A 137 5.31 -8.85 26.03
C ASP A 137 3.99 -8.35 26.69
N PRO A 138 3.80 -7.04 26.95
CA PRO A 138 2.55 -6.51 27.49
C PRO A 138 1.41 -6.54 26.46
N HIS A 139 1.65 -7.02 25.24
CA HIS A 139 0.72 -6.96 24.12
C HIS A 139 0.06 -8.30 23.77
N HIS A 140 0.15 -9.32 24.60
CA HIS A 140 -0.95 -10.26 24.68
C HIS A 140 -2.14 -9.48 25.23
N GLY A 141 -2.84 -8.77 24.35
CA GLY A 141 -4.03 -8.03 24.70
C GLY A 141 -4.90 -8.92 25.59
N LYS A 142 -5.35 -8.38 26.73
CA LYS A 142 -6.28 -9.08 27.60
C LYS A 142 -7.31 -9.78 26.71
N PRO A 143 -7.59 -11.08 26.92
CA PRO A 143 -8.55 -11.78 26.09
C PRO A 143 -9.81 -10.93 26.02
N SER A 144 -10.20 -10.58 24.79
CA SER A 144 -11.38 -9.73 24.57
C SER A 144 -12.57 -10.37 25.25
N SER A 145 -13.32 -9.61 26.03
CA SER A 145 -14.58 -10.04 26.64
C SER A 145 -15.67 -10.36 25.62
N HIS A 146 -15.45 -10.03 24.34
CA HIS A 146 -16.41 -10.18 23.27
C HIS A 146 -15.99 -11.31 22.31
N SER A 147 -17.00 -11.97 21.73
CA SER A 147 -16.78 -13.05 20.77
C SER A 147 -16.18 -12.54 19.46
N SER A 148 -15.50 -13.42 18.71
CA SER A 148 -14.99 -13.10 17.36
C SER A 148 -16.11 -12.63 16.41
N ALA A 149 -17.32 -13.15 16.56
CA ALA A 149 -18.49 -12.73 15.78
C ALA A 149 -18.88 -11.27 16.08
N TRP A 150 -18.77 -10.83 17.34
CA TRP A 150 -19.03 -9.45 17.73
C TRP A 150 -18.02 -8.49 17.06
N HIS A 151 -16.72 -8.85 17.09
CA HIS A 151 -15.69 -8.05 16.42
C HIS A 151 -15.87 -8.00 14.90
N ALA A 152 -16.26 -9.13 14.29
CA ALA A 152 -16.56 -9.18 12.85
C ALA A 152 -17.78 -8.30 12.50
N ALA A 153 -18.84 -8.34 13.29
CA ALA A 153 -20.01 -7.49 13.07
C ALA A 153 -19.65 -6.00 13.16
N TRP A 154 -18.90 -5.59 14.18
CA TRP A 154 -18.43 -4.20 14.31
C TRP A 154 -17.49 -3.79 13.18
N LEU A 155 -16.61 -4.67 12.72
CA LEU A 155 -15.78 -4.41 11.54
C LEU A 155 -16.64 -4.09 10.32
N ILE A 156 -17.67 -4.90 10.05
CA ILE A 156 -18.60 -4.69 8.93
C ILE A 156 -19.34 -3.36 9.08
N VAL A 157 -19.83 -3.02 10.28
CA VAL A 157 -20.52 -1.75 10.53
C VAL A 157 -19.60 -0.56 10.26
N HIS A 158 -18.36 -0.60 10.75
CA HIS A 158 -17.37 0.46 10.47
C HIS A 158 -17.03 0.55 8.99
N LEU A 159 -16.87 -0.57 8.31
CA LEU A 159 -16.59 -0.63 6.88
C LEU A 159 -17.73 0.05 6.07
N ILE A 160 -18.99 -0.30 6.36
CA ILE A 160 -20.16 0.32 5.73
C ILE A 160 -20.22 1.82 6.02
N ALA A 161 -19.97 2.23 7.27
CA ALA A 161 -19.96 3.63 7.65
C ALA A 161 -18.90 4.43 6.90
N VAL A 162 -17.67 3.90 6.78
CA VAL A 162 -16.58 4.55 6.04
C VAL A 162 -16.92 4.65 4.56
N ILE A 163 -17.44 3.58 3.94
CA ILE A 163 -17.87 3.59 2.53
C ILE A 163 -18.96 4.65 2.31
N ALA A 164 -19.94 4.75 3.20
CA ALA A 164 -21.00 5.74 3.11
C ALA A 164 -20.45 7.18 3.21
N VAL A 165 -19.61 7.46 4.22
CA VAL A 165 -18.96 8.77 4.40
C VAL A 165 -18.13 9.13 3.17
N THR A 166 -17.35 8.19 2.64
CA THR A 166 -16.56 8.37 1.43
C THR A 166 -17.42 8.74 0.23
N LYS A 167 -18.50 8.00 0.01
CA LYS A 167 -19.43 8.26 -1.10
C LYS A 167 -20.08 9.64 -1.00
N PHE A 168 -20.47 10.07 0.20
CA PHE A 168 -21.03 11.41 0.41
C PHE A 168 -20.01 12.53 0.20
N ASN A 169 -18.74 12.29 0.48
CA ASN A 169 -17.68 13.30 0.36
C ASN A 169 -16.94 13.28 -0.99
N ALA A 170 -17.22 12.32 -1.87
CA ALA A 170 -16.55 12.20 -3.17
C ALA A 170 -16.74 13.46 -4.02
N ASN A 171 -17.99 13.90 -4.26
CA ASN A 171 -18.30 15.09 -5.05
C ASN A 171 -17.77 16.40 -4.45
N PRO A 172 -17.94 16.69 -3.13
CA PRO A 172 -17.32 17.85 -2.49
C PRO A 172 -15.80 17.88 -2.63
N LEU A 173 -15.13 16.75 -2.50
CA LEU A 173 -13.68 16.63 -2.67
C LEU A 173 -13.26 16.97 -4.09
N GLU A 174 -13.90 16.37 -5.10
CA GLU A 174 -13.61 16.62 -6.51
C GLU A 174 -13.87 18.08 -6.88
N GLY A 175 -14.99 18.66 -6.42
CA GLY A 175 -15.30 20.06 -6.62
C GLY A 175 -14.30 21.01 -5.97
N LEU A 176 -13.73 20.66 -4.82
CA LEU A 176 -12.67 21.43 -4.17
C LEU A 176 -11.36 21.35 -4.99
N LEU A 177 -10.97 20.16 -5.41
CA LEU A 177 -9.74 19.94 -6.19
C LEU A 177 -9.80 20.67 -7.54
N THR A 178 -10.95 20.64 -8.21
CA THR A 178 -11.19 21.37 -9.46
C THR A 178 -11.06 22.90 -9.25
N LYS A 179 -11.64 23.44 -8.17
CA LYS A 179 -11.51 24.88 -7.83
C LYS A 179 -10.07 25.29 -7.52
N MET A 180 -9.27 24.37 -6.99
CA MET A 180 -7.85 24.60 -6.69
C MET A 180 -6.96 24.41 -7.92
N ASN A 181 -7.51 24.06 -9.09
CA ASN A 181 -6.76 23.64 -10.28
C ASN A 181 -5.72 22.54 -9.95
N ALA A 182 -6.06 21.62 -9.06
CA ALA A 182 -5.18 20.54 -8.67
C ALA A 182 -4.97 19.56 -9.85
N PRO A 183 -3.74 19.08 -10.09
CA PRO A 183 -3.49 18.04 -11.08
C PRO A 183 -4.32 16.79 -10.80
N ALA A 184 -4.80 16.08 -11.83
CA ALA A 184 -5.58 14.86 -11.67
C ALA A 184 -4.85 13.80 -10.81
N GLN A 185 -3.53 13.71 -10.93
CA GLN A 185 -2.68 12.82 -10.15
C GLN A 185 -2.71 13.13 -8.65
N PHE A 186 -2.91 14.41 -8.28
CA PHE A 186 -3.03 14.82 -6.88
C PHE A 186 -4.28 14.25 -6.21
N THR A 187 -5.35 14.02 -6.96
CA THR A 187 -6.53 13.30 -6.45
C THR A 187 -6.17 11.88 -6.03
N GLY A 188 -5.44 11.15 -6.87
CA GLY A 188 -4.95 9.80 -6.53
C GLY A 188 -4.05 9.80 -5.29
N PHE A 189 -3.17 10.79 -5.17
CA PHE A 189 -2.33 10.97 -3.98
C PHE A 189 -3.16 11.21 -2.71
N LEU A 190 -4.15 12.10 -2.74
CA LEU A 190 -5.01 12.37 -1.58
C LEU A 190 -5.84 11.16 -1.18
N VAL A 191 -6.39 10.45 -2.15
CA VAL A 191 -7.14 9.21 -1.90
C VAL A 191 -6.23 8.18 -1.21
N ALA A 192 -5.04 7.96 -1.75
CA ALA A 192 -4.06 7.04 -1.15
C ALA A 192 -3.66 7.47 0.27
N LEU A 193 -3.41 8.77 0.49
CA LEU A 193 -3.04 9.30 1.79
C LEU A 193 -4.15 9.10 2.82
N LEU A 194 -5.42 9.33 2.45
CA LEU A 194 -6.57 9.12 3.34
C LEU A 194 -6.70 7.64 3.74
N ILE A 195 -6.56 6.73 2.77
CA ILE A 195 -6.64 5.28 3.02
C ILE A 195 -5.52 4.83 3.96
N LEU A 196 -4.30 5.30 3.72
CA LEU A 196 -3.11 4.87 4.46
C LEU A 196 -2.92 5.58 5.81
N SER A 197 -3.67 6.66 6.09
CA SER A 197 -3.49 7.46 7.31
C SER A 197 -3.62 6.66 8.59
N PRO A 198 -4.64 5.81 8.81
CA PRO A 198 -4.79 5.04 10.05
C PRO A 198 -3.66 4.03 10.25
N GLU A 199 -3.31 3.31 9.18
CA GLU A 199 -2.21 2.32 9.23
C GLU A 199 -0.86 2.99 9.40
N GLY A 200 -0.64 4.12 8.70
CA GLY A 200 0.57 4.91 8.78
C GLY A 200 0.85 5.41 10.19
N LEU A 201 -0.16 5.95 10.86
CA LEU A 201 -0.05 6.41 12.26
C LEU A 201 0.26 5.25 13.20
N GLY A 202 -0.42 4.10 13.05
CA GLY A 202 -0.15 2.90 13.84
C GLY A 202 1.28 2.41 13.68
N ALA A 203 1.75 2.29 12.45
CA ALA A 203 3.11 1.86 12.15
C ALA A 203 4.18 2.84 12.68
N LEU A 204 3.94 4.15 12.62
CA LEU A 204 4.85 5.14 13.21
C LEU A 204 4.96 5.00 14.73
N LEU A 205 3.85 4.71 15.42
CA LEU A 205 3.87 4.43 16.85
C LEU A 205 4.66 3.15 17.16
N ASP A 206 4.51 2.09 16.36
CA ASP A 206 5.31 0.86 16.50
C ASP A 206 6.81 1.15 16.36
N VAL A 207 7.22 1.99 15.39
CA VAL A 207 8.64 2.39 15.22
C VAL A 207 9.14 3.15 16.44
N LEU A 208 8.36 4.07 17.00
CA LEU A 208 8.71 4.82 18.21
C LEU A 208 8.81 3.93 19.46
N ASN A 209 8.20 2.75 19.43
CA ASN A 209 8.30 1.73 20.48
C ASN A 209 9.36 0.64 20.16
N ASN A 210 10.28 0.92 19.23
CA ASN A 210 11.31 0.00 18.75
C ASN A 210 10.79 -1.29 18.09
N GLN A 211 9.56 -1.29 17.62
CA GLN A 211 8.91 -2.41 16.91
C GLN A 211 8.95 -2.19 15.39
N VAL A 212 10.12 -1.86 14.86
CA VAL A 212 10.27 -1.51 13.44
C VAL A 212 9.88 -2.66 12.51
N GLN A 213 10.09 -3.92 12.90
CA GLN A 213 9.66 -5.09 12.12
C GLN A 213 8.15 -5.10 11.92
N ARG A 214 7.39 -4.81 12.98
CA ARG A 214 5.93 -4.75 12.93
C ARG A 214 5.44 -3.64 12.01
N ALA A 215 6.06 -2.45 12.10
CA ALA A 215 5.77 -1.33 11.21
C ALA A 215 6.06 -1.67 9.74
N MET A 216 7.20 -2.30 9.45
CA MET A 216 7.55 -2.69 8.08
C MET A 216 6.65 -3.79 7.54
N ASN A 217 6.24 -4.76 8.36
CA ASN A 217 5.25 -5.77 7.98
C ASN A 217 3.89 -5.13 7.62
N LEU A 218 3.47 -4.10 8.38
CA LEU A 218 2.25 -3.35 8.10
C LEU A 218 2.37 -2.58 6.78
N PHE A 219 3.44 -1.83 6.60
CA PHE A 219 3.69 -1.03 5.40
C PHE A 219 3.77 -1.89 4.13
N PHE A 220 4.68 -2.85 4.08
CA PHE A 220 4.84 -3.67 2.88
C PHE A 220 3.67 -4.65 2.67
N GLY A 221 3.04 -5.10 3.77
CA GLY A 221 1.82 -5.90 3.71
C GLY A 221 0.67 -5.14 3.04
N SER A 222 0.48 -3.87 3.39
CA SER A 222 -0.53 -3.00 2.79
C SER A 222 -0.26 -2.79 1.29
N VAL A 223 0.97 -2.43 0.91
CA VAL A 223 1.34 -2.27 -0.51
C VAL A 223 1.10 -3.55 -1.30
N LEU A 224 1.54 -4.70 -0.77
CA LEU A 224 1.37 -5.97 -1.47
C LEU A 224 -0.10 -6.34 -1.61
N ALA A 225 -0.89 -6.20 -0.54
CA ALA A 225 -2.32 -6.49 -0.57
C ALA A 225 -3.04 -5.59 -1.59
N THR A 226 -2.75 -4.30 -1.60
CA THR A 226 -3.30 -3.33 -2.55
C THR A 226 -2.99 -3.74 -3.99
N ILE A 227 -1.73 -3.91 -4.37
CA ILE A 227 -1.40 -4.28 -5.76
C ILE A 227 -2.05 -5.61 -6.12
N SER A 228 -1.99 -6.58 -5.22
CA SER A 228 -2.42 -7.96 -5.53
C SER A 228 -3.91 -8.17 -5.55
N LEU A 229 -4.70 -7.40 -4.80
CA LEU A 229 -6.15 -7.59 -4.66
C LEU A 229 -6.95 -6.47 -5.33
N THR A 230 -6.46 -5.22 -5.29
CA THR A 230 -7.15 -4.10 -5.94
C THR A 230 -7.10 -4.24 -7.46
N VAL A 231 -5.98 -4.68 -8.02
CA VAL A 231 -5.86 -4.89 -9.49
C VAL A 231 -6.89 -5.91 -10.01
N PRO A 232 -7.02 -7.12 -9.45
CA PRO A 232 -8.08 -8.05 -9.84
C PRO A 232 -9.49 -7.47 -9.68
N ALA A 233 -9.77 -6.86 -8.52
CA ALA A 233 -11.10 -6.31 -8.23
C ALA A 233 -11.49 -5.22 -9.24
N VAL A 234 -10.59 -4.28 -9.48
CA VAL A 234 -10.80 -3.18 -10.43
C VAL A 234 -10.90 -3.68 -11.88
N THR A 235 -10.11 -4.70 -12.24
CA THR A 235 -10.16 -5.31 -13.57
C THR A 235 -11.51 -5.98 -13.82
N ILE A 236 -12.04 -6.71 -12.84
CA ILE A 236 -13.35 -7.36 -12.93
C ILE A 236 -14.45 -6.29 -13.05
N ILE A 237 -14.44 -5.27 -12.18
CA ILE A 237 -15.44 -4.19 -12.21
C ILE A 237 -15.41 -3.47 -13.58
N ALA A 238 -14.25 -3.12 -14.08
CA ALA A 238 -14.11 -2.43 -15.35
C ALA A 238 -14.58 -3.29 -16.53
N THR A 239 -14.24 -4.58 -16.53
CA THR A 239 -14.69 -5.52 -17.58
C THR A 239 -16.21 -5.65 -17.58
N LEU A 240 -16.83 -5.77 -16.41
CA LEU A 240 -18.29 -5.85 -16.28
C LEU A 240 -19.00 -4.54 -16.63
N SER A 241 -18.37 -3.40 -16.37
CA SER A 241 -18.92 -2.07 -16.64
C SER A 241 -18.58 -1.54 -18.03
N GLY A 242 -17.81 -2.26 -18.84
CA GLY A 242 -17.36 -1.80 -20.16
C GLY A 242 -16.41 -0.59 -20.12
N GLN A 243 -15.76 -0.33 -18.97
CA GLN A 243 -14.86 0.80 -18.79
C GLN A 243 -13.43 0.45 -19.20
N THR A 244 -12.73 1.43 -19.78
CA THR A 244 -11.31 1.26 -20.11
C THR A 244 -10.44 1.36 -18.86
N LEU A 245 -9.44 0.48 -18.77
CA LEU A 245 -8.42 0.49 -17.70
C LEU A 245 -7.14 1.11 -18.23
N ILE A 246 -6.65 2.12 -17.54
CA ILE A 246 -5.37 2.75 -17.81
C ILE A 246 -4.45 2.47 -16.64
N PHE A 247 -3.41 1.66 -16.87
CA PHE A 247 -2.38 1.34 -15.89
C PHE A 247 -1.00 1.90 -16.23
N CYS A 248 -0.79 2.34 -17.47
CA CYS A 248 0.52 2.82 -17.92
C CYS A 248 0.96 4.07 -17.15
N LEU A 249 2.18 4.03 -16.60
CA LEU A 249 2.85 5.19 -16.02
C LEU A 249 3.62 5.97 -17.08
N GLN A 250 3.73 7.27 -16.87
CA GLN A 250 4.64 8.11 -17.64
C GLN A 250 6.09 7.87 -17.22
N THR A 251 7.04 8.13 -18.10
CA THR A 251 8.47 7.87 -17.88
C THR A 251 9.02 8.44 -16.56
N PRO A 252 8.73 9.70 -16.14
CA PRO A 252 9.21 10.21 -14.86
C PRO A 252 8.74 9.38 -13.66
N HIS A 253 7.46 8.97 -13.66
CA HIS A 253 6.89 8.14 -12.60
C HIS A 253 7.53 6.76 -12.54
N ILE A 254 7.84 6.15 -13.72
CA ILE A 254 8.53 4.87 -13.81
C ILE A 254 9.92 4.97 -13.17
N VAL A 255 10.69 6.01 -13.53
CA VAL A 255 12.05 6.22 -13.00
C VAL A 255 12.03 6.35 -11.49
N VAL A 256 11.14 7.20 -10.95
CA VAL A 256 11.05 7.42 -9.50
C VAL A 256 10.60 6.16 -8.79
N MET A 257 9.58 5.44 -9.31
CA MET A 257 9.09 4.20 -8.70
C MET A 257 10.15 3.11 -8.64
N LEU A 258 10.82 2.84 -9.76
CA LEU A 258 11.89 1.84 -9.81
C LEU A 258 13.03 2.20 -8.86
N THR A 259 13.40 3.49 -8.79
CA THR A 259 14.42 3.97 -7.85
C THR A 259 14.00 3.74 -6.40
N VAL A 260 12.73 4.02 -6.05
CA VAL A 260 12.22 3.79 -4.69
C VAL A 260 12.24 2.30 -4.34
N VAL A 261 11.78 1.43 -5.22
CA VAL A 261 11.76 -0.03 -4.95
C VAL A 261 13.18 -0.58 -4.83
N LEU A 262 14.10 -0.18 -5.70
CA LEU A 262 15.53 -0.51 -5.59
C LEU A 262 16.12 0.03 -4.29
N ARG A 263 15.76 1.24 -3.89
CA ARG A 263 16.21 1.82 -2.62
C ARG A 263 15.69 1.04 -1.41
N CYS A 264 14.46 0.53 -1.43
CA CYS A 264 13.96 -0.38 -0.40
C CYS A 264 14.85 -1.63 -0.28
N GLN A 265 15.21 -2.28 -1.40
CA GLN A 265 16.10 -3.42 -1.41
C GLN A 265 17.45 -3.10 -0.74
N LEU A 266 18.03 -1.95 -1.07
CA LEU A 266 19.32 -1.51 -0.51
C LEU A 266 19.21 -1.15 0.98
N SER A 267 18.14 -0.44 1.39
CA SER A 267 17.96 0.02 2.77
C SER A 267 17.87 -1.14 3.76
N PHE A 268 17.26 -2.24 3.34
CA PHE A 268 17.06 -3.40 4.19
C PHE A 268 18.07 -4.54 3.91
N SER A 269 19.07 -4.32 3.04
CA SER A 269 20.04 -5.37 2.65
C SER A 269 20.88 -5.90 3.81
N THR A 270 21.14 -5.09 4.84
CA THR A 270 21.97 -5.44 6.01
C THR A 270 21.17 -5.84 7.24
N GLY A 271 19.82 -5.77 7.19
CA GLY A 271 18.98 -5.96 8.37
C GLY A 271 19.06 -4.85 9.42
N ARG A 272 19.76 -3.74 9.11
CA ARG A 272 19.95 -2.59 9.98
C ARG A 272 19.51 -1.32 9.27
N THR A 273 18.85 -0.44 10.00
CA THR A 273 18.37 0.84 9.48
C THR A 273 18.85 2.00 10.33
N ASN A 274 19.03 3.17 9.73
CA ASN A 274 19.47 4.38 10.38
C ASN A 274 18.87 5.64 9.73
N VAL A 275 19.20 6.81 10.26
CA VAL A 275 18.72 8.12 9.79
C VAL A 275 18.97 8.34 8.29
N LEU A 276 20.14 7.93 7.77
CA LEU A 276 20.47 8.13 6.34
C LEU A 276 19.53 7.35 5.43
N ASN A 277 19.12 6.14 5.83
CA ASN A 277 18.14 5.37 5.08
C ASN A 277 16.81 6.14 4.99
N GLY A 278 16.31 6.67 6.11
CA GLY A 278 15.09 7.46 6.15
C GLY A 278 15.17 8.73 5.31
N THR A 279 16.26 9.48 5.44
CA THR A 279 16.46 10.73 4.67
C THR A 279 16.49 10.46 3.15
N ALA A 280 17.15 9.38 2.71
CA ALA A 280 17.22 9.04 1.30
C ALA A 280 15.84 8.64 0.73
N HIS A 281 15.00 7.93 1.51
CA HIS A 281 13.62 7.64 1.11
C HIS A 281 12.79 8.92 1.01
N LEU A 282 12.91 9.85 1.98
CA LEU A 282 12.19 11.12 1.95
C LEU A 282 12.62 12.02 0.78
N ALA A 283 13.89 11.99 0.38
CA ALA A 283 14.36 12.69 -0.83
C ALA A 283 13.67 12.13 -2.10
N LEU A 284 13.51 10.81 -2.21
CA LEU A 284 12.77 10.20 -3.31
C LEU A 284 11.26 10.47 -3.24
N PHE A 285 10.71 10.60 -2.03
CA PHE A 285 9.32 11.04 -1.86
C PHE A 285 9.12 12.48 -2.31
N ALA A 286 10.08 13.38 -2.03
CA ALA A 286 10.07 14.75 -2.57
C ALA A 286 10.15 14.75 -4.11
N ALA A 287 10.99 13.90 -4.71
CA ALA A 287 11.03 13.73 -6.16
C ALA A 287 9.68 13.24 -6.73
N TYR A 288 9.02 12.30 -6.04
CA TYR A 288 7.67 11.88 -6.40
C TYR A 288 6.67 13.06 -6.35
N MET A 289 6.70 13.85 -5.26
CA MET A 289 5.82 15.01 -5.15
C MET A 289 6.05 16.01 -6.30
N MET A 290 7.29 16.21 -6.73
CA MET A 290 7.58 17.04 -7.91
C MET A 290 6.94 16.49 -9.18
N THR A 291 6.86 15.16 -9.37
CA THR A 291 6.22 14.57 -10.56
C THR A 291 4.70 14.75 -10.60
N ILE A 292 4.05 14.98 -9.46
CA ILE A 292 2.61 15.27 -9.39
C ILE A 292 2.30 16.68 -9.93
N PHE A 293 3.21 17.62 -9.69
CA PHE A 293 3.01 19.05 -10.03
C PHE A 293 3.80 19.49 -11.28
N ALA A 294 4.47 18.57 -11.97
CA ALA A 294 5.16 18.81 -13.22
C ALA A 294 4.21 18.68 -14.41
#